data_94b73f7347d5ce4d1d895cdce215fff5
#
_entry.id   94b73f7347d5ce4d1d895cdce215fff5
#
_cell.length_a   1.000
_cell.length_b   1.000
_cell.length_c   1.000
_cell.angle_alpha   90.00
_cell.angle_beta   90.00
_cell.angle_gamma   90.00
#
_symmetry.space_group_name_H-M   'P 1'
#
loop_
_entity.id
_entity.type
_entity.pdbx_description
1 polymer ?
#
loop_
_entity_poly.entity_id
_entity_poly.type
_entity_poly.pdbx_seq_one_letter_code
_entity_poly.pdbx_strand_id
1 'polypeptide(L)'
;VGVYAYVAVLVGKAFLPEASESAQTLFSLGVFAVTFVARPLGGVILGQLGDRLGRKEVLAFTLMMMALATFGIGALPPASVLGIWAPILLICLKLVQGFSTGGEYAGATTFVTEYAPDKRRGFYAAMLDWGSYMGNALGAGFVTALMLTLPADVMETWGWRMPFLIALPMGGIALYLRTRIEDTPAFRDAQAESDDEEPADLAAAETDIMLPEEGPLGVWDMLRTYWRELLIAIVLVTGANTVGYALTSYMPTYITDTLGYSTTHGVLLTLPILLLVAFLVPTMGWVSDHVGRKPVILSAALSTVVLAVPSFMLLDYGPVWSTLLGLALLAYPTAAYVGNLASSLPALFPTSSRYGGMGISYNVAVALFGGTAALIMQALATATGSKLAPAFWLMGTSGAALIALFNLRETARRPLPGSMPSVASREEVVELVETQEENPDLDVSEIFAAAPAHLVDTEPTVAEARAEVEVALANEEDARKQLARAERATA
;
A
#
# COMPACT_ATOMS: atom_id res chain seq x y z
N VAL A 1 -7.46 -6.09 -10.21
CA VAL A 1 -6.45 -7.16 -10.06
C VAL A 1 -7.04 -8.35 -9.31
N GLY A 2 -7.70 -8.14 -8.15
CA GLY A 2 -8.27 -9.21 -7.32
C GLY A 2 -9.32 -10.07 -8.00
N VAL A 3 -10.18 -9.49 -8.85
CA VAL A 3 -11.23 -10.24 -9.59
C VAL A 3 -10.65 -11.41 -10.40
N TYR A 4 -9.43 -11.26 -10.92
CA TYR A 4 -8.77 -12.33 -11.67
C TYR A 4 -8.60 -13.62 -10.83
N ALA A 5 -8.30 -13.49 -9.54
CA ALA A 5 -8.12 -14.64 -8.66
C ALA A 5 -9.41 -15.47 -8.50
N TYR A 6 -10.58 -14.81 -8.54
CA TYR A 6 -11.89 -15.48 -8.41
C TYR A 6 -12.30 -16.25 -9.66
N VAL A 7 -11.74 -15.92 -10.81
CA VAL A 7 -11.98 -16.60 -12.09
C VAL A 7 -10.73 -17.33 -12.61
N ALA A 8 -9.69 -17.48 -11.78
CA ALA A 8 -8.39 -18.02 -12.18
C ALA A 8 -8.51 -19.41 -12.85
N VAL A 9 -9.31 -20.30 -12.30
CA VAL A 9 -9.56 -21.65 -12.85
C VAL A 9 -10.17 -21.57 -14.26
N LEU A 10 -11.16 -20.67 -14.45
CA LEU A 10 -11.82 -20.48 -15.76
C LEU A 10 -10.87 -19.88 -16.79
N VAL A 11 -10.00 -18.96 -16.37
CA VAL A 11 -8.95 -18.40 -17.21
C VAL A 11 -7.93 -19.48 -17.62
N GLY A 12 -7.53 -20.35 -16.69
CA GLY A 12 -6.64 -21.49 -17.01
C GLY A 12 -7.18 -22.36 -18.11
N LYS A 13 -8.45 -22.75 -18.02
CA LYS A 13 -9.16 -23.54 -19.05
C LYS A 13 -9.23 -22.83 -20.40
N ALA A 14 -9.52 -21.51 -20.40
CA ALA A 14 -9.67 -20.73 -21.62
C ALA A 14 -8.34 -20.52 -22.39
N PHE A 15 -7.21 -20.39 -21.66
CA PHE A 15 -5.92 -20.04 -22.26
C PHE A 15 -4.94 -21.22 -22.36
N LEU A 16 -5.19 -22.34 -21.67
CA LEU A 16 -4.37 -23.55 -21.72
C LEU A 16 -5.25 -24.82 -21.75
N PRO A 17 -6.16 -24.98 -22.73
CA PRO A 17 -7.20 -26.02 -22.72
C PRO A 17 -6.63 -27.45 -22.77
N GLU A 18 -5.45 -27.66 -23.36
CA GLU A 18 -4.83 -29.00 -23.54
C GLU A 18 -4.00 -29.45 -22.33
N ALA A 19 -3.79 -28.57 -21.32
CA ALA A 19 -3.01 -28.89 -20.15
C ALA A 19 -3.84 -29.60 -19.08
N SER A 20 -3.13 -30.28 -18.14
CA SER A 20 -3.79 -30.86 -16.96
C SER A 20 -4.40 -29.76 -16.08
N GLU A 21 -5.43 -30.08 -15.29
CA GLU A 21 -6.09 -29.12 -14.39
C GLU A 21 -5.09 -28.40 -13.44
N SER A 22 -4.14 -29.18 -12.87
CA SER A 22 -3.08 -28.59 -12.03
C SER A 22 -2.19 -27.61 -12.79
N ALA A 23 -1.87 -27.91 -14.05
CA ALA A 23 -1.07 -27.02 -14.88
C ALA A 23 -1.85 -25.76 -15.29
N GLN A 24 -3.15 -25.86 -15.55
CA GLN A 24 -4.03 -24.73 -15.82
C GLN A 24 -4.11 -23.78 -14.61
N THR A 25 -4.26 -24.34 -13.40
CA THR A 25 -4.29 -23.56 -12.16
C THR A 25 -2.95 -22.90 -11.88
N LEU A 26 -1.84 -23.62 -11.98
CA LEU A 26 -0.50 -23.05 -11.81
C LEU A 26 -0.19 -21.97 -12.84
N PHE A 27 -0.59 -22.16 -14.09
CA PHE A 27 -0.50 -21.13 -15.12
C PHE A 27 -1.25 -19.86 -14.74
N SER A 28 -2.51 -19.99 -14.33
CA SER A 28 -3.33 -18.84 -13.94
C SER A 28 -2.76 -18.09 -12.76
N LEU A 29 -2.29 -18.79 -11.72
CA LEU A 29 -1.63 -18.18 -10.57
C LEU A 29 -0.28 -17.58 -10.95
N GLY A 30 0.46 -18.19 -11.89
CA GLY A 30 1.68 -17.64 -12.45
C GLY A 30 1.44 -16.34 -13.21
N VAL A 31 0.41 -16.28 -14.04
CA VAL A 31 -0.02 -15.06 -14.75
C VAL A 31 -0.48 -13.97 -13.76
N PHE A 32 -1.13 -14.36 -12.67
CA PHE A 32 -1.43 -13.43 -11.58
C PHE A 32 -0.15 -12.87 -10.94
N ALA A 33 0.82 -13.73 -10.64
CA ALA A 33 2.11 -13.34 -10.05
C ALA A 33 2.92 -12.40 -10.96
N VAL A 34 2.90 -12.62 -12.27
CA VAL A 34 3.59 -11.79 -13.28
C VAL A 34 3.14 -10.31 -13.20
N THR A 35 1.88 -10.05 -12.84
CA THR A 35 1.39 -8.68 -12.62
C THR A 35 2.25 -7.93 -11.60
N PHE A 36 2.74 -8.61 -10.58
CA PHE A 36 3.49 -7.99 -9.49
C PHE A 36 4.97 -7.78 -9.83
N VAL A 37 5.53 -8.54 -10.76
CA VAL A 37 6.93 -8.39 -11.21
C VAL A 37 7.16 -7.02 -11.88
N ALA A 38 6.17 -6.48 -12.56
CA ALA A 38 6.26 -5.18 -13.21
C ALA A 38 6.08 -3.98 -12.24
N ARG A 39 5.57 -4.21 -11.01
CA ARG A 39 5.27 -3.14 -10.05
C ARG A 39 6.48 -2.31 -9.62
N PRO A 40 7.65 -2.91 -9.27
CA PRO A 40 8.82 -2.12 -8.90
C PRO A 40 9.27 -1.16 -10.00
N LEU A 41 9.25 -1.63 -11.27
CA LEU A 41 9.56 -0.77 -12.42
C LEU A 41 8.54 0.35 -12.58
N GLY A 42 7.25 0.02 -12.45
CA GLY A 42 6.17 1.01 -12.46
C GLY A 42 6.34 2.06 -11.36
N GLY A 43 6.63 1.63 -10.13
CA GLY A 43 6.85 2.52 -8.98
C GLY A 43 7.99 3.53 -9.21
N VAL A 44 9.12 3.05 -9.71
CA VAL A 44 10.29 3.92 -10.00
C VAL A 44 10.02 4.86 -11.16
N ILE A 45 9.51 4.36 -12.29
CA ILE A 45 9.31 5.18 -13.51
C ILE A 45 8.17 6.17 -13.32
N LEU A 46 7.02 5.70 -12.83
CA LEU A 46 5.83 6.55 -12.66
C LEU A 46 5.99 7.52 -11.48
N GLY A 47 6.78 7.17 -10.46
CA GLY A 47 7.17 8.08 -9.39
C GLY A 47 7.96 9.27 -9.94
N GLN A 48 9.05 9.03 -10.66
CA GLN A 48 9.85 10.09 -11.30
C GLN A 48 9.05 10.91 -12.32
N LEU A 49 8.14 10.27 -13.05
CA LEU A 49 7.27 10.95 -13.99
C LEU A 49 6.27 11.88 -13.28
N GLY A 50 5.76 11.43 -12.11
CA GLY A 50 4.86 12.22 -11.27
C GLY A 50 5.51 13.47 -10.70
N ASP A 51 6.79 13.37 -10.33
CA ASP A 51 7.56 14.51 -9.85
C ASP A 51 7.85 15.55 -10.97
N ARG A 52 7.87 15.13 -12.26
CA ARG A 52 8.15 16.01 -13.41
C ARG A 52 6.90 16.57 -14.10
N LEU A 53 5.87 15.75 -14.27
CA LEU A 53 4.66 16.09 -15.04
C LEU A 53 3.46 16.48 -14.16
N GLY A 54 3.61 16.33 -12.83
CA GLY A 54 2.51 16.49 -11.90
C GLY A 54 1.91 15.15 -11.48
N ARG A 55 1.60 15.03 -10.17
CA ARG A 55 1.08 13.79 -9.58
C ARG A 55 -0.31 13.43 -10.09
N LYS A 56 -1.14 14.45 -10.41
CA LYS A 56 -2.52 14.29 -10.88
C LYS A 56 -2.57 13.65 -12.27
N GLU A 57 -1.77 14.14 -13.19
CA GLU A 57 -1.69 13.68 -14.58
C GLU A 57 -1.21 12.22 -14.64
N VAL A 58 -0.15 11.91 -13.89
CA VAL A 58 0.41 10.56 -13.85
C VAL A 58 -0.57 9.57 -13.22
N LEU A 59 -1.28 9.95 -12.16
CA LEU A 59 -2.32 9.12 -11.56
C LEU A 59 -3.52 8.90 -12.49
N ALA A 60 -3.93 9.92 -13.25
CA ALA A 60 -4.98 9.79 -14.26
C ALA A 60 -4.55 8.84 -15.40
N PHE A 61 -3.30 8.98 -15.86
CA PHE A 61 -2.70 8.10 -16.86
C PHE A 61 -2.64 6.64 -16.39
N THR A 62 -2.19 6.40 -15.17
CA THR A 62 -2.10 5.05 -14.59
C THR A 62 -3.47 4.40 -14.43
N LEU A 63 -4.48 5.14 -13.97
CA LEU A 63 -5.86 4.65 -13.89
C LEU A 63 -6.41 4.22 -15.26
N MET A 64 -6.20 5.05 -16.28
CA MET A 64 -6.63 4.74 -17.65
C MET A 64 -5.90 3.51 -18.20
N MET A 65 -4.58 3.43 -18.01
CA MET A 65 -3.76 2.31 -18.45
C MET A 65 -4.21 1.02 -17.77
N MET A 66 -4.51 1.04 -16.46
CA MET A 66 -5.02 -0.10 -15.72
C MET A 66 -6.41 -0.53 -16.20
N ALA A 67 -7.31 0.43 -16.46
CA ALA A 67 -8.65 0.15 -16.97
C ALA A 67 -8.61 -0.48 -18.37
N LEU A 68 -7.78 0.04 -19.27
CA LEU A 68 -7.60 -0.49 -20.62
C LEU A 68 -6.97 -1.88 -20.61
N ALA A 69 -5.94 -2.10 -19.79
CA ALA A 69 -5.32 -3.43 -19.66
C ALA A 69 -6.30 -4.46 -19.09
N THR A 70 -7.09 -4.07 -18.08
CA THR A 70 -8.11 -4.94 -17.48
C THR A 70 -9.22 -5.26 -18.48
N PHE A 71 -9.74 -4.26 -19.18
CA PHE A 71 -10.71 -4.46 -20.25
C PHE A 71 -10.16 -5.38 -21.35
N GLY A 72 -8.90 -5.17 -21.77
CA GLY A 72 -8.21 -6.00 -22.77
C GLY A 72 -8.17 -7.49 -22.38
N ILE A 73 -7.99 -7.81 -21.10
CA ILE A 73 -8.05 -9.20 -20.62
C ILE A 73 -9.42 -9.83 -20.90
N GLY A 74 -10.51 -9.08 -20.63
CA GLY A 74 -11.86 -9.54 -20.90
C GLY A 74 -12.19 -9.68 -22.38
N ALA A 75 -11.63 -8.80 -23.21
CA ALA A 75 -11.82 -8.77 -24.66
C ALA A 75 -10.95 -9.78 -25.41
N LEU A 76 -9.91 -10.36 -24.77
CA LEU A 76 -8.95 -11.24 -25.42
C LEU A 76 -9.60 -12.56 -25.86
N PRO A 77 -9.49 -12.96 -27.16
CA PRO A 77 -9.94 -14.25 -27.63
C PRO A 77 -9.20 -15.42 -26.94
N PRO A 78 -9.86 -16.59 -26.77
CA PRO A 78 -9.25 -17.75 -26.12
C PRO A 78 -8.18 -18.41 -27.00
N ALA A 79 -7.44 -19.37 -26.42
CA ALA A 79 -6.39 -20.11 -27.13
C ALA A 79 -6.92 -20.91 -28.32
N SER A 80 -8.18 -21.31 -28.33
CA SER A 80 -8.83 -21.96 -29.47
C SER A 80 -8.87 -21.08 -30.74
N VAL A 81 -8.78 -19.74 -30.59
CA VAL A 81 -8.79 -18.77 -31.72
C VAL A 81 -7.38 -18.26 -32.02
N LEU A 82 -6.63 -17.85 -31.00
CA LEU A 82 -5.31 -17.20 -31.15
C LEU A 82 -4.13 -18.16 -30.96
N GLY A 83 -4.37 -19.42 -30.60
CA GLY A 83 -3.28 -20.36 -30.30
C GLY A 83 -2.36 -19.87 -29.19
N ILE A 84 -1.07 -19.98 -29.38
CA ILE A 84 -0.03 -19.58 -28.42
C ILE A 84 0.00 -18.07 -28.14
N TRP A 85 -0.54 -17.25 -29.03
CA TRP A 85 -0.60 -15.80 -28.82
C TRP A 85 -1.55 -15.38 -27.71
N ALA A 86 -2.57 -16.17 -27.43
CA ALA A 86 -3.53 -15.88 -26.37
C ALA A 86 -2.87 -15.77 -24.98
N PRO A 87 -2.12 -16.77 -24.47
CA PRO A 87 -1.42 -16.66 -23.20
C PRO A 87 -0.32 -15.59 -23.21
N ILE A 88 0.38 -15.37 -24.34
CA ILE A 88 1.40 -14.32 -24.45
C ILE A 88 0.77 -12.92 -24.27
N LEU A 89 -0.30 -12.63 -24.99
CA LEU A 89 -1.01 -11.36 -24.87
C LEU A 89 -1.62 -11.16 -23.48
N LEU A 90 -2.13 -12.23 -22.85
CA LEU A 90 -2.60 -12.19 -21.49
C LEU A 90 -1.48 -11.76 -20.53
N ILE A 91 -0.28 -12.34 -20.65
CA ILE A 91 0.89 -11.97 -19.85
C ILE A 91 1.27 -10.50 -20.10
N CYS A 92 1.30 -10.06 -21.37
CA CYS A 92 1.59 -8.64 -21.69
C CYS A 92 0.59 -7.67 -21.04
N LEU A 93 -0.71 -7.96 -21.12
CA LEU A 93 -1.75 -7.13 -20.48
C LEU A 93 -1.59 -7.12 -18.96
N LYS A 94 -1.21 -8.25 -18.38
CA LYS A 94 -0.92 -8.37 -16.95
C LYS A 94 0.31 -7.58 -16.51
N LEU A 95 1.35 -7.54 -17.32
CA LEU A 95 2.53 -6.71 -17.06
C LEU A 95 2.17 -5.21 -17.10
N VAL A 96 1.38 -4.79 -18.11
CA VAL A 96 0.87 -3.40 -18.20
C VAL A 96 0.02 -3.06 -16.98
N GLN A 97 -0.88 -3.95 -16.55
CA GLN A 97 -1.70 -3.78 -15.36
C GLN A 97 -0.84 -3.62 -14.09
N GLY A 98 0.21 -4.45 -13.95
CA GLY A 98 1.13 -4.40 -12.82
C GLY A 98 1.98 -3.14 -12.80
N PHE A 99 2.53 -2.75 -13.93
CA PHE A 99 3.31 -1.51 -14.09
C PHE A 99 2.49 -0.29 -13.65
N SER A 100 1.24 -0.21 -14.09
CA SER A 100 0.30 0.85 -13.71
C SER A 100 0.09 0.97 -12.19
N THR A 101 -0.01 -0.17 -11.51
CA THR A 101 -0.32 -0.21 -10.06
C THR A 101 0.89 0.15 -9.18
N GLY A 102 2.13 0.11 -9.74
CA GLY A 102 3.37 0.24 -8.96
C GLY A 102 3.55 1.56 -8.23
N GLY A 103 3.11 2.69 -8.81
CA GLY A 103 3.23 4.02 -8.19
C GLY A 103 2.05 4.42 -7.32
N GLU A 104 0.90 3.76 -7.47
CA GLU A 104 -0.37 4.22 -6.90
C GLU A 104 -0.42 4.09 -5.37
N TYR A 105 -0.04 2.92 -4.83
CA TYR A 105 -0.17 2.65 -3.39
C TYR A 105 0.75 3.51 -2.54
N ALA A 106 2.02 3.65 -2.91
CA ALA A 106 2.98 4.48 -2.17
C ALA A 106 2.54 5.95 -2.14
N GLY A 107 2.08 6.48 -3.28
CA GLY A 107 1.57 7.84 -3.37
C GLY A 107 0.33 8.09 -2.51
N ALA A 108 -0.67 7.20 -2.61
CA ALA A 108 -1.89 7.33 -1.82
C ALA A 108 -1.62 7.21 -0.32
N THR A 109 -0.74 6.29 0.09
CA THR A 109 -0.40 6.08 1.50
C THR A 109 0.35 7.27 2.07
N THR A 110 1.37 7.80 1.38
CA THR A 110 2.11 8.99 1.79
C THR A 110 1.16 10.18 1.93
N PHE A 111 0.32 10.42 0.92
CA PHE A 111 -0.66 11.50 0.95
C PHE A 111 -1.57 11.42 2.18
N VAL A 112 -2.25 10.28 2.40
CA VAL A 112 -3.18 10.14 3.53
C VAL A 112 -2.47 10.26 4.87
N THR A 113 -1.27 9.72 5.02
CA THR A 113 -0.55 9.76 6.29
C THR A 113 0.05 11.11 6.63
N GLU A 114 0.38 11.94 5.64
CA GLU A 114 0.85 13.32 5.85
C GLU A 114 -0.27 14.28 6.24
N TYR A 115 -1.49 14.06 5.70
CA TYR A 115 -2.66 14.87 6.05
C TYR A 115 -3.43 14.38 7.28
N ALA A 116 -3.23 13.12 7.68
CA ALA A 116 -3.94 12.57 8.82
C ALA A 116 -3.40 13.11 10.14
N PRO A 117 -4.26 13.52 11.07
CA PRO A 117 -3.85 13.92 12.42
C PRO A 117 -3.04 12.81 13.09
N ASP A 118 -1.95 13.18 13.79
CA ASP A 118 -1.00 12.24 14.40
C ASP A 118 -1.68 11.21 15.31
N LYS A 119 -2.63 11.67 16.14
CA LYS A 119 -3.39 10.86 17.09
C LYS A 119 -4.36 9.87 16.43
N ARG A 120 -4.70 10.06 15.14
CA ARG A 120 -5.69 9.23 14.39
C ARG A 120 -5.15 8.70 13.06
N ARG A 121 -3.85 8.82 12.83
CA ARG A 121 -3.22 8.44 11.55
C ARG A 121 -3.44 6.98 11.18
N GLY A 122 -3.45 6.06 12.18
CA GLY A 122 -3.72 4.64 11.97
C GLY A 122 -5.11 4.40 11.38
N PHE A 123 -6.15 5.03 11.93
CA PHE A 123 -7.50 4.92 11.41
C PHE A 123 -7.63 5.44 9.98
N TYR A 124 -7.13 6.66 9.69
CA TYR A 124 -7.25 7.24 8.35
C TYR A 124 -6.43 6.47 7.31
N ALA A 125 -5.21 6.04 7.64
CA ALA A 125 -4.40 5.22 6.76
C ALA A 125 -5.06 3.86 6.46
N ALA A 126 -5.68 3.22 7.45
CA ALA A 126 -6.40 1.97 7.29
C ALA A 126 -7.61 2.06 6.34
N MET A 127 -8.19 3.26 6.13
CA MET A 127 -9.29 3.44 5.16
C MET A 127 -8.87 3.19 3.71
N LEU A 128 -7.58 3.33 3.37
CA LEU A 128 -7.07 2.95 2.04
C LEU A 128 -7.21 1.44 1.80
N ASP A 129 -6.80 0.66 2.77
CA ASP A 129 -6.87 -0.80 2.70
C ASP A 129 -8.30 -1.31 2.88
N TRP A 130 -9.13 -0.62 3.68
CA TRP A 130 -10.58 -0.86 3.72
C TRP A 130 -11.20 -0.77 2.34
N GLY A 131 -10.89 0.28 1.56
CA GLY A 131 -11.32 0.45 0.18
C GLY A 131 -10.88 -0.71 -0.71
N SER A 132 -9.64 -1.18 -0.55
CA SER A 132 -9.10 -2.32 -1.29
C SER A 132 -9.83 -3.63 -0.97
N TYR A 133 -10.07 -3.94 0.30
CA TYR A 133 -10.81 -5.14 0.71
C TYR A 133 -12.30 -5.07 0.34
N MET A 134 -12.92 -3.90 0.46
CA MET A 134 -14.29 -3.69 0.00
C MET A 134 -14.40 -3.88 -1.52
N GLY A 135 -13.43 -3.37 -2.29
CA GLY A 135 -13.34 -3.59 -3.74
C GLY A 135 -13.17 -5.07 -4.09
N ASN A 136 -12.36 -5.83 -3.35
CA ASN A 136 -12.23 -7.28 -3.50
C ASN A 136 -13.54 -8.00 -3.17
N ALA A 137 -14.23 -7.63 -2.10
CA ALA A 137 -15.52 -8.21 -1.70
C ALA A 137 -16.61 -7.93 -2.76
N LEU A 138 -16.68 -6.69 -3.27
CA LEU A 138 -17.61 -6.34 -4.35
C LEU A 138 -17.30 -7.13 -5.63
N GLY A 139 -16.02 -7.29 -5.98
CA GLY A 139 -15.58 -8.10 -7.11
C GLY A 139 -15.95 -9.58 -6.95
N ALA A 140 -15.70 -10.15 -5.77
CA ALA A 140 -16.10 -11.52 -5.44
C ALA A 140 -17.63 -11.69 -5.49
N GLY A 141 -18.37 -10.74 -4.92
CA GLY A 141 -19.83 -10.73 -4.93
C GLY A 141 -20.38 -10.68 -6.36
N PHE A 142 -19.80 -9.85 -7.22
CA PHE A 142 -20.20 -9.76 -8.62
C PHE A 142 -19.94 -11.08 -9.37
N VAL A 143 -18.74 -11.68 -9.20
CA VAL A 143 -18.43 -12.99 -9.79
C VAL A 143 -19.37 -14.07 -9.25
N THR A 144 -19.65 -14.08 -7.96
CA THR A 144 -20.61 -15.02 -7.35
C THR A 144 -22.02 -14.86 -7.95
N ALA A 145 -22.49 -13.61 -8.10
CA ALA A 145 -23.79 -13.35 -8.71
C ALA A 145 -23.86 -13.89 -10.15
N LEU A 146 -22.79 -13.71 -10.94
CA LEU A 146 -22.71 -14.28 -12.28
C LEU A 146 -22.74 -15.82 -12.25
N MET A 147 -21.98 -16.45 -11.35
CA MET A 147 -21.95 -17.92 -11.21
C MET A 147 -23.29 -18.52 -10.77
N LEU A 148 -24.10 -17.77 -10.03
CA LEU A 148 -25.44 -18.21 -9.58
C LEU A 148 -26.55 -17.96 -10.61
N THR A 149 -26.36 -16.97 -11.49
CA THR A 149 -27.38 -16.55 -12.45
C THR A 149 -27.16 -17.11 -13.86
N LEU A 150 -25.91 -17.35 -14.25
CA LEU A 150 -25.56 -17.85 -15.57
C LEU A 150 -25.43 -19.39 -15.54
N PRO A 151 -25.85 -20.10 -16.60
CA PRO A 151 -25.51 -21.51 -16.79
C PRO A 151 -24.01 -21.73 -16.82
N ALA A 152 -23.56 -22.91 -16.37
CA ALA A 152 -22.13 -23.21 -16.23
C ALA A 152 -21.36 -23.11 -17.58
N ASP A 153 -21.97 -23.55 -18.66
CA ASP A 153 -21.42 -23.47 -20.01
C ASP A 153 -21.24 -22.02 -20.50
N VAL A 154 -22.19 -21.13 -20.17
CA VAL A 154 -22.11 -19.70 -20.46
C VAL A 154 -21.02 -19.05 -19.60
N MET A 155 -20.91 -19.41 -18.32
CA MET A 155 -19.88 -18.89 -17.43
C MET A 155 -18.47 -19.30 -17.88
N GLU A 156 -18.27 -20.56 -18.31
CA GLU A 156 -16.98 -21.06 -18.80
C GLU A 156 -16.58 -20.43 -20.15
N THR A 157 -17.52 -20.17 -21.06
CA THR A 157 -17.21 -19.64 -22.38
C THR A 157 -17.08 -18.12 -22.41
N TRP A 158 -17.99 -17.40 -21.78
CA TRP A 158 -18.10 -15.95 -21.91
C TRP A 158 -18.29 -15.21 -20.58
N GLY A 159 -19.03 -15.76 -19.62
CA GLY A 159 -19.45 -15.08 -18.39
C GLY A 159 -18.29 -14.55 -17.54
N TRP A 160 -17.18 -15.27 -17.47
CA TRP A 160 -15.99 -14.86 -16.72
C TRP A 160 -15.33 -13.57 -17.24
N ARG A 161 -15.68 -13.14 -18.47
CA ARG A 161 -15.15 -11.91 -19.10
C ARG A 161 -15.83 -10.64 -18.57
N MET A 162 -17.08 -10.74 -18.11
CA MET A 162 -17.88 -9.58 -17.70
C MET A 162 -17.21 -8.70 -16.64
N PRO A 163 -16.62 -9.24 -15.57
CA PRO A 163 -15.94 -8.43 -14.56
C PRO A 163 -14.77 -7.60 -15.12
N PHE A 164 -14.13 -8.09 -16.18
CA PHE A 164 -13.04 -7.36 -16.84
C PHE A 164 -13.58 -6.29 -17.81
N LEU A 165 -14.66 -6.56 -18.51
CA LEU A 165 -15.26 -5.61 -19.44
C LEU A 165 -15.85 -4.39 -18.72
N ILE A 166 -16.39 -4.54 -17.52
CA ILE A 166 -16.89 -3.46 -16.67
C ILE A 166 -15.76 -2.52 -16.22
N ALA A 167 -14.49 -2.96 -16.23
CA ALA A 167 -13.37 -2.12 -15.81
C ALA A 167 -13.24 -0.84 -16.66
N LEU A 168 -13.62 -0.87 -17.94
CA LEU A 168 -13.52 0.31 -18.80
C LEU A 168 -14.49 1.44 -18.40
N PRO A 169 -15.81 1.21 -18.27
CA PRO A 169 -16.72 2.24 -17.80
C PRO A 169 -16.43 2.68 -16.35
N MET A 170 -16.01 1.76 -15.46
CA MET A 170 -15.59 2.13 -14.11
C MET A 170 -14.33 3.01 -14.11
N GLY A 171 -13.35 2.71 -14.96
CA GLY A 171 -12.17 3.53 -15.16
C GLY A 171 -12.52 4.92 -15.68
N GLY A 172 -13.49 5.03 -16.60
CA GLY A 172 -14.02 6.30 -17.10
C GLY A 172 -14.68 7.14 -15.99
N ILE A 173 -15.47 6.52 -15.13
CA ILE A 173 -16.07 7.19 -13.96
C ILE A 173 -14.97 7.66 -12.98
N ALA A 174 -14.02 6.80 -12.67
CA ALA A 174 -12.92 7.14 -11.76
C ALA A 174 -12.07 8.29 -12.31
N LEU A 175 -11.77 8.30 -13.62
CA LEU A 175 -11.09 9.39 -14.30
C LEU A 175 -11.89 10.69 -14.22
N TYR A 176 -13.19 10.63 -14.52
CA TYR A 176 -14.07 11.80 -14.42
C TYR A 176 -14.10 12.40 -13.01
N LEU A 177 -14.26 11.56 -11.98
CA LEU A 177 -14.25 12.01 -10.59
C LEU A 177 -12.90 12.66 -10.24
N ARG A 178 -11.79 12.06 -10.69
CA ARG A 178 -10.45 12.58 -10.39
C ARG A 178 -10.15 13.90 -11.08
N THR A 179 -10.64 14.12 -12.30
CA THR A 179 -10.49 15.41 -12.99
C THR A 179 -11.28 16.55 -12.34
N ARG A 180 -12.28 16.20 -11.50
CA ARG A 180 -13.10 17.16 -10.74
C ARG A 180 -12.57 17.47 -9.35
N ILE A 181 -11.69 16.62 -8.81
CA ILE A 181 -11.02 16.89 -7.54
C ILE A 181 -9.88 17.86 -7.80
N GLU A 182 -9.92 19.01 -7.14
CA GLU A 182 -8.86 19.99 -7.19
C GLU A 182 -7.59 19.49 -6.51
N ASP A 183 -6.42 19.94 -6.96
CA ASP A 183 -5.16 19.68 -6.30
C ASP A 183 -5.13 20.28 -4.89
N THR A 184 -4.38 19.63 -4.01
CA THR A 184 -4.30 20.07 -2.61
C THR A 184 -3.70 21.46 -2.48
N PRO A 185 -4.14 22.29 -1.51
CA PRO A 185 -3.58 23.60 -1.26
C PRO A 185 -2.05 23.61 -1.18
N ALA A 186 -1.48 22.65 -0.45
CA ALA A 186 -0.02 22.54 -0.31
C ALA A 186 0.73 22.26 -1.63
N PHE A 187 0.12 21.55 -2.59
CA PHE A 187 0.72 21.37 -3.91
C PHE A 187 0.57 22.62 -4.79
N ARG A 188 -0.53 23.36 -4.67
CA ARG A 188 -0.72 24.64 -5.34
C ARG A 188 0.26 25.70 -4.83
N ASP A 189 0.46 25.73 -3.51
CA ASP A 189 1.38 26.68 -2.86
C ASP A 189 2.83 26.40 -3.30
N ALA A 190 3.26 25.14 -3.30
CA ALA A 190 4.57 24.74 -3.79
C ALA A 190 4.75 24.97 -5.31
N GLN A 191 3.68 24.86 -6.10
CA GLN A 191 3.73 25.15 -7.53
C GLN A 191 3.71 26.66 -7.80
N ALA A 192 2.95 27.43 -7.01
CA ALA A 192 2.97 28.90 -7.09
C ALA A 192 4.35 29.47 -6.72
N GLU A 193 5.00 28.93 -5.68
CA GLU A 193 6.37 29.29 -5.32
C GLU A 193 7.37 28.98 -6.45
N SER A 194 7.19 27.88 -7.18
CA SER A 194 8.06 27.53 -8.33
C SER A 194 7.77 28.33 -9.60
N ASP A 195 6.55 28.82 -9.79
CA ASP A 195 6.16 29.63 -10.96
C ASP A 195 6.45 31.15 -10.77
N ASP A 196 6.55 31.62 -9.52
CA ASP A 196 6.92 33.00 -9.18
C ASP A 196 8.45 33.23 -9.17
N GLU A 197 9.28 32.22 -9.30
CA GLU A 197 10.70 32.32 -9.58
C GLU A 197 10.96 32.65 -11.07
N GLU A 198 10.53 33.82 -11.53
CA GLU A 198 11.18 34.50 -12.68
C GLU A 198 12.66 34.74 -12.30
N PRO A 199 13.59 34.61 -13.25
CA PRO A 199 15.02 34.81 -12.97
C PRO A 199 15.27 36.27 -12.55
N ALA A 200 15.11 36.53 -11.26
CA ALA A 200 15.53 37.80 -10.66
C ALA A 200 17.05 37.91 -10.79
N ASP A 201 17.46 39.02 -11.42
CA ASP A 201 18.81 39.43 -11.70
C ASP A 201 19.84 39.05 -10.61
N LEU A 202 20.98 38.60 -11.09
CA LEU A 202 22.23 38.22 -10.38
C LEU A 202 22.83 39.27 -9.45
N ALA A 203 22.08 40.16 -8.83
CA ALA A 203 22.58 41.28 -8.04
C ALA A 203 22.19 41.29 -6.55
N ALA A 204 21.45 40.25 -6.05
CA ALA A 204 21.04 40.17 -4.65
C ALA A 204 21.54 38.90 -3.92
N ALA A 205 22.53 38.23 -4.47
CA ALA A 205 23.07 37.00 -3.90
C ALA A 205 24.18 37.26 -2.88
N GLU A 206 23.87 37.79 -1.70
CA GLU A 206 24.78 37.81 -0.57
C GLU A 206 24.07 37.71 0.80
N THR A 207 23.05 36.87 0.90
CA THR A 207 22.59 36.37 2.23
C THR A 207 21.88 35.05 2.06
N ASP A 208 22.53 34.09 1.41
CA ASP A 208 22.07 32.70 1.34
C ASP A 208 22.54 31.99 2.60
N ILE A 209 21.65 31.84 3.57
CA ILE A 209 21.69 30.65 4.41
C ILE A 209 21.12 29.54 3.54
N MET A 210 22.01 28.94 2.75
CA MET A 210 21.72 27.71 1.99
C MET A 210 21.32 26.62 2.99
N LEU A 211 20.02 26.40 3.20
CA LEU A 211 19.56 25.07 3.51
C LEU A 211 19.86 24.24 2.26
N PRO A 212 20.61 23.16 2.35
CA PRO A 212 20.83 22.31 1.18
C PRO A 212 19.48 21.84 0.70
N GLU A 213 19.01 22.30 -0.45
CA GLU A 213 17.98 21.61 -1.21
C GLU A 213 18.59 20.27 -1.64
N GLU A 214 18.55 19.29 -0.74
CA GLU A 214 18.78 17.91 -1.12
C GLU A 214 17.60 17.49 -2.00
N GLY A 215 17.80 17.60 -3.29
CA GLY A 215 16.91 17.01 -4.28
C GLY A 215 16.68 15.52 -3.95
N PRO A 216 15.61 14.87 -4.44
CA PRO A 216 15.27 13.52 -4.09
C PRO A 216 16.47 12.60 -4.26
N LEU A 217 16.84 11.91 -3.18
CA LEU A 217 18.00 11.00 -3.15
C LEU A 217 17.93 10.03 -4.32
N GLY A 218 19.03 9.84 -5.01
CA GLY A 218 19.15 8.83 -6.05
C GLY A 218 18.83 7.43 -5.49
N VAL A 219 18.28 6.53 -6.30
CA VAL A 219 17.93 5.17 -5.86
C VAL A 219 19.08 4.46 -5.16
N TRP A 220 20.32 4.64 -5.63
CA TRP A 220 21.51 4.03 -5.03
C TRP A 220 21.87 4.62 -3.68
N ASP A 221 21.72 5.91 -3.50
CA ASP A 221 22.02 6.59 -2.23
C ASP A 221 20.96 6.19 -1.18
N MET A 222 19.69 6.11 -1.58
CA MET A 222 18.63 5.59 -0.73
C MET A 222 18.88 4.13 -0.30
N LEU A 223 19.30 3.25 -1.21
CA LEU A 223 19.62 1.86 -0.88
C LEU A 223 20.79 1.73 0.08
N ARG A 224 21.78 2.63 -0.01
CA ARG A 224 22.95 2.63 0.88
C ARG A 224 22.63 3.22 2.25
N THR A 225 21.89 4.32 2.26
CA THR A 225 21.58 5.09 3.47
C THR A 225 20.55 4.39 4.34
N TYR A 226 19.42 3.94 3.73
CA TYR A 226 18.27 3.40 4.44
C TYR A 226 18.09 1.88 4.30
N TRP A 227 19.17 1.12 4.09
CA TRP A 227 19.09 -0.32 3.85
C TRP A 227 18.45 -1.11 5.00
N ARG A 228 18.59 -0.66 6.27
CA ARG A 228 17.97 -1.29 7.45
C ARG A 228 16.47 -1.07 7.46
N GLU A 229 16.04 0.16 7.25
CA GLU A 229 14.64 0.58 7.18
C GLU A 229 13.95 -0.11 6.01
N LEU A 230 14.60 -0.17 4.85
CA LEU A 230 14.13 -0.91 3.68
C LEU A 230 13.97 -2.40 3.98
N LEU A 231 14.92 -3.05 4.64
CA LEU A 231 14.81 -4.46 5.02
C LEU A 231 13.69 -4.70 6.03
N ILE A 232 13.56 -3.86 7.06
CA ILE A 232 12.46 -3.95 8.03
C ILE A 232 11.14 -3.81 7.30
N ALA A 233 10.98 -2.81 6.44
CA ALA A 233 9.77 -2.60 5.64
C ALA A 233 9.47 -3.79 4.75
N ILE A 234 10.45 -4.32 3.99
CA ILE A 234 10.28 -5.49 3.10
C ILE A 234 9.79 -6.70 3.90
N VAL A 235 10.40 -6.99 5.05
CA VAL A 235 10.03 -8.17 5.84
C VAL A 235 8.64 -8.02 6.48
N LEU A 236 8.29 -6.83 6.97
CA LEU A 236 6.96 -6.55 7.50
C LEU A 236 5.88 -6.66 6.41
N VAL A 237 6.12 -6.05 5.26
CA VAL A 237 5.22 -6.13 4.09
C VAL A 237 5.10 -7.57 3.61
N THR A 238 6.18 -8.36 3.64
CA THR A 238 6.15 -9.79 3.28
C THR A 238 5.19 -10.56 4.19
N GLY A 239 5.31 -10.43 5.51
CA GLY A 239 4.42 -11.10 6.46
C GLY A 239 2.96 -10.74 6.22
N ALA A 240 2.65 -9.45 6.13
CA ALA A 240 1.29 -8.95 5.95
C ALA A 240 0.67 -9.34 4.59
N ASN A 241 1.42 -9.14 3.50
CA ASN A 241 0.90 -9.44 2.17
C ASN A 241 0.76 -10.95 1.93
N THR A 242 1.64 -11.78 2.48
CA THR A 242 1.50 -13.23 2.34
C THR A 242 0.19 -13.72 2.96
N VAL A 243 -0.18 -13.25 4.15
CA VAL A 243 -1.47 -13.60 4.80
C VAL A 243 -2.65 -12.96 4.04
N GLY A 244 -2.53 -11.69 3.64
CA GLY A 244 -3.57 -10.99 2.89
C GLY A 244 -3.88 -11.66 1.54
N TYR A 245 -2.86 -11.98 0.74
CA TYR A 245 -3.04 -12.67 -0.54
C TYR A 245 -3.40 -14.16 -0.38
N ALA A 246 -3.02 -14.81 0.72
CA ALA A 246 -3.57 -16.12 1.04
C ALA A 246 -5.09 -16.06 1.08
N LEU A 247 -5.65 -15.10 1.82
CA LEU A 247 -7.09 -14.99 2.01
C LEU A 247 -7.82 -14.49 0.75
N THR A 248 -7.28 -13.46 0.08
CA THR A 248 -7.95 -12.80 -1.06
C THR A 248 -7.77 -13.53 -2.39
N SER A 249 -6.63 -14.18 -2.61
CA SER A 249 -6.25 -14.70 -3.92
C SER A 249 -6.03 -16.21 -3.95
N TYR A 250 -5.58 -16.82 -2.86
CA TYR A 250 -5.30 -18.25 -2.81
C TYR A 250 -6.50 -19.07 -2.32
N MET A 251 -7.23 -18.61 -1.30
CA MET A 251 -8.31 -19.41 -0.70
C MET A 251 -9.41 -19.83 -1.68
N PRO A 252 -9.87 -19.01 -2.63
CA PRO A 252 -10.84 -19.47 -3.63
C PRO A 252 -10.34 -20.70 -4.41
N THR A 253 -9.07 -20.67 -4.85
CA THR A 253 -8.42 -21.76 -5.56
C THR A 253 -8.18 -22.98 -4.66
N TYR A 254 -7.71 -22.76 -3.41
CA TYR A 254 -7.46 -23.85 -2.46
C TYR A 254 -8.75 -24.63 -2.14
N ILE A 255 -9.86 -23.93 -1.93
CA ILE A 255 -11.16 -24.54 -1.63
C ILE A 255 -11.66 -25.37 -2.83
N THR A 256 -11.48 -24.88 -4.06
CA THR A 256 -11.87 -25.62 -5.26
C THR A 256 -10.94 -26.76 -5.60
N ASP A 257 -9.66 -26.48 -5.80
CA ASP A 257 -8.71 -27.44 -6.34
C ASP A 257 -8.18 -28.44 -5.31
N THR A 258 -8.00 -27.99 -4.05
CA THR A 258 -7.40 -28.83 -3.02
C THR A 258 -8.44 -29.52 -2.15
N LEU A 259 -9.55 -28.84 -1.82
CA LEU A 259 -10.62 -29.38 -0.99
C LEU A 259 -11.76 -30.01 -1.81
N GLY A 260 -11.80 -29.79 -3.15
CA GLY A 260 -12.77 -30.42 -4.05
C GLY A 260 -14.15 -29.79 -4.03
N TYR A 261 -14.31 -28.57 -3.55
CA TYR A 261 -15.57 -27.84 -3.65
C TYR A 261 -15.80 -27.32 -5.09
N SER A 262 -17.03 -27.01 -5.44
CA SER A 262 -17.30 -26.35 -6.72
C SER A 262 -16.71 -24.93 -6.75
N THR A 263 -16.40 -24.41 -7.94
CA THR A 263 -15.85 -23.07 -8.13
C THR A 263 -16.74 -21.99 -7.50
N THR A 264 -18.06 -22.15 -7.59
CA THR A 264 -19.02 -21.25 -6.94
C THR A 264 -18.88 -21.23 -5.43
N HIS A 265 -18.72 -22.40 -4.80
CA HIS A 265 -18.51 -22.49 -3.34
C HIS A 265 -17.17 -21.87 -2.93
N GLY A 266 -16.11 -22.01 -3.73
CA GLY A 266 -14.80 -21.41 -3.45
C GLY A 266 -14.89 -19.89 -3.31
N VAL A 267 -15.64 -19.22 -4.19
CA VAL A 267 -15.84 -17.77 -4.12
C VAL A 267 -16.87 -17.38 -3.05
N LEU A 268 -17.98 -18.12 -2.95
CA LEU A 268 -19.07 -17.85 -2.01
C LEU A 268 -18.61 -17.93 -0.53
N LEU A 269 -17.76 -18.89 -0.20
CA LEU A 269 -17.27 -19.09 1.17
C LEU A 269 -16.23 -18.04 1.58
N THR A 270 -15.50 -17.47 0.63
CA THR A 270 -14.52 -16.42 0.91
C THR A 270 -15.15 -15.03 1.04
N LEU A 271 -16.28 -14.76 0.40
CA LEU A 271 -16.95 -13.46 0.39
C LEU A 271 -17.28 -12.90 1.80
N PRO A 272 -17.94 -13.63 2.72
CA PRO A 272 -18.24 -13.11 4.06
C PRO A 272 -16.98 -12.80 4.86
N ILE A 273 -15.90 -13.53 4.61
CA ILE A 273 -14.62 -13.30 5.27
C ILE A 273 -13.93 -12.04 4.74
N LEU A 274 -14.01 -11.78 3.44
CA LEU A 274 -13.50 -10.52 2.87
C LEU A 274 -14.25 -9.31 3.43
N LEU A 275 -15.57 -9.41 3.61
CA LEU A 275 -16.36 -8.37 4.28
C LEU A 275 -15.96 -8.23 5.74
N LEU A 276 -15.77 -9.33 6.46
CA LEU A 276 -15.28 -9.31 7.85
C LEU A 276 -13.94 -8.58 7.95
N VAL A 277 -12.97 -8.92 7.09
CA VAL A 277 -11.67 -8.24 7.05
C VAL A 277 -11.84 -6.76 6.73
N ALA A 278 -12.66 -6.41 5.73
CA ALA A 278 -12.91 -5.02 5.39
C ALA A 278 -13.40 -4.20 6.59
N PHE A 279 -14.30 -4.73 7.41
CA PHE A 279 -14.76 -4.05 8.63
C PHE A 279 -13.73 -4.06 9.77
N LEU A 280 -12.92 -5.11 9.86
CA LEU A 280 -11.88 -5.19 10.90
C LEU A 280 -10.67 -4.27 10.60
N VAL A 281 -10.34 -3.98 9.34
CA VAL A 281 -9.17 -3.17 8.96
C VAL A 281 -9.20 -1.79 9.62
N PRO A 282 -10.24 -0.94 9.46
CA PRO A 282 -10.25 0.38 10.12
C PRO A 282 -10.33 0.27 11.65
N THR A 283 -10.97 -0.79 12.19
CA THR A 283 -10.99 -1.01 13.65
C THR A 283 -9.60 -1.31 14.19
N MET A 284 -8.78 -2.08 13.46
CA MET A 284 -7.38 -2.36 13.84
C MET A 284 -6.50 -1.11 13.71
N GLY A 285 -6.73 -0.27 12.70
CA GLY A 285 -6.10 1.05 12.61
C GLY A 285 -6.43 1.93 13.81
N TRP A 286 -7.71 2.01 14.19
CA TRP A 286 -8.15 2.75 15.38
C TRP A 286 -7.58 2.18 16.69
N VAL A 287 -7.55 0.85 16.84
CA VAL A 287 -6.94 0.19 18.01
C VAL A 287 -5.46 0.57 18.11
N SER A 288 -4.74 0.59 16.99
CA SER A 288 -3.32 0.92 16.98
C SER A 288 -3.01 2.36 17.35
N ASP A 289 -3.92 3.28 17.08
CA ASP A 289 -3.79 4.68 17.53
C ASP A 289 -3.86 4.81 19.06
N HIS A 290 -4.42 3.80 19.78
CA HIS A 290 -4.56 3.82 21.23
C HIS A 290 -3.54 2.92 21.94
N VAL A 291 -3.28 1.73 21.42
CA VAL A 291 -2.44 0.71 22.05
C VAL A 291 -0.99 0.77 21.55
N GLY A 292 -0.78 1.38 20.39
CA GLY A 292 0.49 1.38 19.66
C GLY A 292 0.44 0.49 18.41
N ARG A 293 1.20 0.85 17.40
CA ARG A 293 1.26 0.12 16.13
C ARG A 293 2.06 -1.17 16.24
N LYS A 294 3.21 -1.10 16.91
CA LYS A 294 4.07 -2.26 17.13
C LYS A 294 3.36 -3.41 17.87
N PRO A 295 2.61 -3.21 18.99
CA PRO A 295 1.85 -4.25 19.65
C PRO A 295 0.79 -4.91 18.75
N VAL A 296 0.09 -4.13 17.92
CA VAL A 296 -0.95 -4.67 17.02
C VAL A 296 -0.33 -5.50 15.89
N ILE A 297 0.75 -5.02 15.26
CA ILE A 297 1.48 -5.80 14.24
C ILE A 297 2.11 -7.06 14.85
N LEU A 298 2.64 -6.96 16.08
CA LEU A 298 3.15 -8.12 16.83
C LEU A 298 2.07 -9.16 17.05
N SER A 299 0.87 -8.74 17.49
CA SER A 299 -0.27 -9.64 17.67
C SER A 299 -0.71 -10.31 16.36
N ALA A 300 -0.65 -9.58 15.23
CA ALA A 300 -0.91 -10.12 13.90
C ALA A 300 0.09 -11.22 13.52
N ALA A 301 1.38 -10.97 13.73
CA ALA A 301 2.44 -11.93 13.42
C ALA A 301 2.34 -13.19 14.29
N LEU A 302 2.17 -13.01 15.60
CA LEU A 302 2.01 -14.12 16.54
C LEU A 302 0.75 -14.95 16.25
N SER A 303 -0.39 -14.28 16.01
CA SER A 303 -1.63 -14.98 15.67
C SER A 303 -1.53 -15.74 14.36
N THR A 304 -0.82 -15.21 13.34
CA THR A 304 -0.56 -15.96 12.11
C THR A 304 0.24 -17.23 12.40
N VAL A 305 1.34 -17.12 13.14
CA VAL A 305 2.18 -18.29 13.48
C VAL A 305 1.39 -19.35 14.24
N VAL A 306 0.55 -18.95 15.20
CA VAL A 306 -0.23 -19.88 16.03
C VAL A 306 -1.45 -20.43 15.29
N LEU A 307 -2.17 -19.59 14.54
CA LEU A 307 -3.48 -19.96 13.96
C LEU A 307 -3.40 -20.53 12.54
N ALA A 308 -2.27 -20.41 11.82
CA ALA A 308 -2.18 -20.90 10.45
C ALA A 308 -2.47 -22.41 10.36
N VAL A 309 -1.79 -23.24 11.14
CA VAL A 309 -2.02 -24.70 11.13
C VAL A 309 -3.44 -25.06 11.58
N PRO A 310 -3.96 -24.59 12.73
CA PRO A 310 -5.37 -24.81 13.09
C PRO A 310 -6.37 -24.38 12.02
N SER A 311 -6.13 -23.25 11.35
CA SER A 311 -6.97 -22.77 10.25
C SER A 311 -7.03 -23.79 9.11
N PHE A 312 -5.89 -24.24 8.60
CA PHE A 312 -5.84 -25.21 7.50
C PHE A 312 -6.36 -26.60 7.92
N MET A 313 -6.21 -27.00 9.19
CA MET A 313 -6.86 -28.21 9.71
C MET A 313 -8.38 -28.11 9.69
N LEU A 314 -8.93 -26.95 10.08
CA LEU A 314 -10.37 -26.70 10.01
C LEU A 314 -10.90 -26.65 8.56
N LEU A 315 -10.11 -26.11 7.63
CA LEU A 315 -10.43 -26.12 6.21
C LEU A 315 -10.52 -27.55 5.65
N ASP A 316 -9.64 -28.44 6.08
CA ASP A 316 -9.62 -29.85 5.63
C ASP A 316 -10.64 -30.74 6.34
N TYR A 317 -11.25 -30.27 7.43
CA TYR A 317 -12.22 -31.08 8.22
C TYR A 317 -13.49 -31.43 7.45
N GLY A 318 -13.90 -30.62 6.47
CA GLY A 318 -14.92 -30.91 5.48
C GLY A 318 -16.26 -30.18 5.61
N PRO A 319 -16.90 -30.00 6.78
CA PRO A 319 -18.16 -29.25 6.88
C PRO A 319 -18.00 -27.75 6.55
N VAL A 320 -19.01 -27.13 5.95
CA VAL A 320 -18.99 -25.69 5.57
C VAL A 320 -18.68 -24.78 6.76
N TRP A 321 -19.22 -25.06 7.95
CA TRP A 321 -18.97 -24.26 9.15
C TRP A 321 -17.50 -24.27 9.57
N SER A 322 -16.81 -25.41 9.42
CA SER A 322 -15.38 -25.50 9.75
C SER A 322 -14.53 -24.76 8.73
N THR A 323 -14.90 -24.79 7.45
CA THR A 323 -14.26 -23.99 6.40
C THR A 323 -14.39 -22.50 6.69
N LEU A 324 -15.59 -22.02 7.05
CA LEU A 324 -15.81 -20.62 7.43
C LEU A 324 -15.02 -20.24 8.69
N LEU A 325 -14.97 -21.10 9.69
CA LEU A 325 -14.19 -20.86 10.92
C LEU A 325 -12.69 -20.82 10.63
N GLY A 326 -12.20 -21.75 9.80
CA GLY A 326 -10.80 -21.78 9.37
C GLY A 326 -10.41 -20.47 8.65
N LEU A 327 -11.23 -20.01 7.73
CA LEU A 327 -11.03 -18.71 7.06
C LEU A 327 -11.10 -17.54 8.04
N ALA A 328 -12.06 -17.55 8.98
CA ALA A 328 -12.23 -16.50 9.99
C ALA A 328 -11.03 -16.36 10.93
N LEU A 329 -10.35 -17.48 11.25
CA LEU A 329 -9.11 -17.43 12.04
C LEU A 329 -7.99 -16.64 11.37
N LEU A 330 -7.96 -16.60 10.03
CA LEU A 330 -7.00 -15.79 9.27
C LEU A 330 -7.46 -14.34 9.07
N ALA A 331 -8.73 -14.03 9.32
CA ALA A 331 -9.26 -12.67 9.12
C ALA A 331 -8.66 -11.67 10.11
N TYR A 332 -8.52 -12.05 11.38
CA TYR A 332 -7.92 -11.18 12.42
C TYR A 332 -6.46 -10.80 12.10
N PRO A 333 -5.52 -11.75 11.91
CA PRO A 333 -4.14 -11.39 11.59
C PRO A 333 -4.03 -10.59 10.29
N THR A 334 -4.83 -10.91 9.28
CA THR A 334 -4.89 -10.13 8.04
C THR A 334 -5.26 -8.66 8.32
N ALA A 335 -6.36 -8.45 9.04
CA ALA A 335 -6.83 -7.09 9.34
C ALA A 335 -5.87 -6.31 10.24
N ALA A 336 -5.27 -6.97 11.23
CA ALA A 336 -4.32 -6.36 12.15
C ALA A 336 -3.01 -5.97 11.45
N TYR A 337 -2.52 -6.78 10.51
CA TYR A 337 -1.38 -6.42 9.69
C TYR A 337 -1.72 -5.25 8.75
N VAL A 338 -2.72 -5.45 7.90
CA VAL A 338 -3.05 -4.54 6.81
C VAL A 338 -3.49 -3.17 7.34
N GLY A 339 -4.34 -3.14 8.37
CA GLY A 339 -4.81 -1.90 8.99
C GLY A 339 -3.71 -1.05 9.63
N ASN A 340 -2.49 -1.60 9.80
CA ASN A 340 -1.38 -0.88 10.42
C ASN A 340 -0.18 -0.63 9.50
N LEU A 341 -0.06 -1.35 8.38
CA LEU A 341 1.07 -1.16 7.46
C LEU A 341 1.08 0.24 6.84
N ALA A 342 -0.08 0.71 6.36
CA ALA A 342 -0.21 2.00 5.71
C ALA A 342 0.21 3.17 6.61
N SER A 343 0.06 3.06 7.94
CA SER A 343 0.50 4.08 8.89
C SER A 343 1.93 3.90 9.41
N SER A 344 2.45 2.66 9.41
CA SER A 344 3.75 2.33 10.00
C SER A 344 4.90 2.46 9.01
N LEU A 345 4.69 2.14 7.74
CA LEU A 345 5.74 2.18 6.72
C LEU A 345 6.24 3.60 6.42
N PRO A 346 5.38 4.63 6.25
CA PRO A 346 5.84 6.00 6.05
C PRO A 346 6.69 6.54 7.19
N ALA A 347 6.40 6.08 8.42
CA ALA A 347 7.12 6.48 9.63
C ALA A 347 8.54 5.88 9.74
N LEU A 348 8.96 5.03 8.80
CA LEU A 348 10.34 4.53 8.72
C LEU A 348 11.27 5.47 7.95
N PHE A 349 10.73 6.43 7.19
CA PHE A 349 11.49 7.26 6.28
C PHE A 349 11.22 8.75 6.52
N PRO A 350 12.24 9.62 6.50
CA PRO A 350 12.05 11.06 6.54
C PRO A 350 11.34 11.57 5.27
N THR A 351 10.78 12.78 5.33
CA THR A 351 9.94 13.37 4.28
C THR A 351 10.62 13.33 2.90
N SER A 352 11.89 13.67 2.81
CA SER A 352 12.67 13.74 1.56
C SER A 352 12.83 12.38 0.86
N SER A 353 12.79 11.27 1.61
CA SER A 353 13.02 9.91 1.09
C SER A 353 11.81 8.97 1.29
N ARG A 354 10.73 9.45 1.90
CA ARG A 354 9.55 8.65 2.27
C ARG A 354 8.88 7.99 1.07
N TYR A 355 8.61 8.76 0.02
CA TYR A 355 7.96 8.24 -1.17
C TYR A 355 8.81 7.15 -1.86
N GLY A 356 10.10 7.43 -2.06
CA GLY A 356 11.04 6.47 -2.68
C GLY A 356 11.25 5.22 -1.82
N GLY A 357 11.46 5.38 -0.51
CA GLY A 357 11.66 4.27 0.43
C GLY A 357 10.44 3.34 0.49
N MET A 358 9.24 3.91 0.58
CA MET A 358 8.00 3.15 0.50
C MET A 358 7.80 2.49 -0.86
N GLY A 359 8.02 3.23 -1.94
CA GLY A 359 7.87 2.73 -3.31
C GLY A 359 8.75 1.51 -3.57
N ILE A 360 10.01 1.56 -3.15
CA ILE A 360 10.95 0.45 -3.29
C ILE A 360 10.57 -0.71 -2.38
N SER A 361 10.47 -0.47 -1.06
CA SER A 361 10.28 -1.55 -0.08
C SER A 361 8.95 -2.28 -0.28
N TYR A 362 7.87 -1.55 -0.46
CA TYR A 362 6.55 -2.14 -0.67
C TYR A 362 6.46 -2.93 -1.98
N ASN A 363 6.87 -2.35 -3.10
CA ASN A 363 6.74 -3.02 -4.39
C ASN A 363 7.68 -4.23 -4.52
N VAL A 364 8.90 -4.18 -3.96
CA VAL A 364 9.81 -5.33 -3.92
C VAL A 364 9.21 -6.47 -3.09
N ALA A 365 8.71 -6.17 -1.88
CA ALA A 365 8.10 -7.18 -1.02
C ALA A 365 6.84 -7.80 -1.66
N VAL A 366 5.98 -6.96 -2.24
CA VAL A 366 4.75 -7.42 -2.91
C VAL A 366 5.07 -8.22 -4.18
N ALA A 367 6.09 -7.85 -4.94
CA ALA A 367 6.52 -8.60 -6.12
C ALA A 367 7.05 -9.98 -5.75
N LEU A 368 7.90 -10.07 -4.73
CA LEU A 368 8.56 -11.31 -4.34
C LEU A 368 7.69 -12.24 -3.51
N PHE A 369 6.84 -11.70 -2.64
CA PHE A 369 6.14 -12.49 -1.62
C PHE A 369 4.62 -12.27 -1.58
N GLY A 370 4.10 -11.18 -2.14
CA GLY A 370 2.67 -10.92 -2.20
C GLY A 370 2.02 -11.62 -3.39
N GLY A 371 2.33 -11.17 -4.60
CA GLY A 371 1.76 -11.71 -5.83
C GLY A 371 2.13 -13.17 -6.11
N THR A 372 3.31 -13.59 -5.70
CA THR A 372 3.77 -14.98 -5.82
C THR A 372 3.23 -15.90 -4.73
N ALA A 373 2.66 -15.35 -3.63
CA ALA A 373 2.21 -16.15 -2.48
C ALA A 373 1.24 -17.27 -2.89
N ALA A 374 0.23 -16.95 -3.69
CA ALA A 374 -0.75 -17.93 -4.15
C ALA A 374 -0.10 -19.03 -5.00
N LEU A 375 0.82 -18.66 -5.90
CA LEU A 375 1.57 -19.62 -6.73
C LEU A 375 2.46 -20.53 -5.88
N ILE A 376 3.20 -19.95 -4.92
CA ILE A 376 4.10 -20.71 -4.04
C ILE A 376 3.30 -21.66 -3.16
N MET A 377 2.21 -21.21 -2.56
CA MET A 377 1.35 -22.05 -1.70
C MET A 377 0.74 -23.21 -2.49
N GLN A 378 0.25 -22.95 -3.70
CA GLN A 378 -0.29 -24.01 -4.57
C GLN A 378 0.80 -24.98 -5.00
N ALA A 379 1.98 -24.48 -5.41
CA ALA A 379 3.11 -25.32 -5.79
C ALA A 379 3.58 -26.21 -4.61
N LEU A 380 3.65 -25.65 -3.40
CA LEU A 380 3.98 -26.43 -2.18
C LEU A 380 2.93 -27.49 -1.89
N ALA A 381 1.64 -27.15 -1.97
CA ALA A 381 0.57 -28.14 -1.76
C ALA A 381 0.64 -29.27 -2.78
N THR A 382 0.86 -28.96 -4.07
CA THR A 382 0.96 -29.94 -5.14
C THR A 382 2.23 -30.79 -5.04
N ALA A 383 3.38 -30.18 -4.79
CA ALA A 383 4.68 -30.88 -4.73
C ALA A 383 4.81 -31.79 -3.50
N THR A 384 4.25 -31.39 -2.37
CA THR A 384 4.32 -32.18 -1.11
C THR A 384 3.16 -33.13 -0.94
N GLY A 385 2.08 -32.96 -1.67
CA GLY A 385 0.80 -33.65 -1.44
C GLY A 385 0.13 -33.31 -0.11
N SER A 386 0.66 -32.33 0.63
CA SER A 386 0.18 -31.93 1.95
C SER A 386 -0.74 -30.72 1.87
N LYS A 387 -1.97 -30.85 2.34
CA LYS A 387 -2.92 -29.75 2.46
C LYS A 387 -2.50 -28.70 3.51
N LEU A 388 -1.55 -29.03 4.40
CA LEU A 388 -1.01 -28.12 5.41
C LEU A 388 0.21 -27.33 4.94
N ALA A 389 0.81 -27.67 3.81
CA ALA A 389 2.01 -27.01 3.31
C ALA A 389 1.87 -25.47 3.20
N PRO A 390 0.73 -24.92 2.75
CA PRO A 390 0.52 -23.47 2.72
C PRO A 390 0.55 -22.81 4.11
N ALA A 391 0.09 -23.52 5.17
CA ALA A 391 0.14 -23.00 6.55
C ALA A 391 1.58 -22.76 7.02
N PHE A 392 2.49 -23.66 6.69
CA PHE A 392 3.92 -23.51 7.05
C PHE A 392 4.57 -22.34 6.30
N TRP A 393 4.13 -22.05 5.08
CA TRP A 393 4.58 -20.86 4.36
C TRP A 393 4.15 -19.57 5.09
N LEU A 394 2.88 -19.48 5.52
CA LEU A 394 2.38 -18.36 6.33
C LEU A 394 3.15 -18.20 7.64
N MET A 395 3.42 -19.31 8.34
CA MET A 395 4.20 -19.30 9.58
C MET A 395 5.63 -18.80 9.35
N GLY A 396 6.29 -19.24 8.27
CA GLY A 396 7.65 -18.83 7.94
C GLY A 396 7.77 -17.33 7.66
N THR A 397 6.87 -16.80 6.84
CA THR A 397 6.87 -15.36 6.48
C THR A 397 6.51 -14.47 7.67
N SER A 398 5.53 -14.88 8.50
CA SER A 398 5.17 -14.13 9.71
C SER A 398 6.22 -14.30 10.83
N GLY A 399 6.90 -15.45 10.89
CA GLY A 399 8.05 -15.65 11.78
C GLY A 399 9.21 -14.70 11.44
N ALA A 400 9.50 -14.49 10.16
CA ALA A 400 10.46 -13.48 9.73
C ALA A 400 10.02 -12.06 10.13
N ALA A 401 8.72 -11.74 9.97
CA ALA A 401 8.17 -10.46 10.40
C ALA A 401 8.31 -10.23 11.92
N LEU A 402 8.19 -11.26 12.76
CA LEU A 402 8.45 -11.17 14.20
C LEU A 402 9.87 -10.71 14.50
N ILE A 403 10.85 -11.20 13.73
CA ILE A 403 12.27 -10.80 13.91
C ILE A 403 12.44 -9.32 13.53
N ALA A 404 11.83 -8.87 12.44
CA ALA A 404 11.90 -7.47 12.03
C ALA A 404 11.25 -6.52 13.05
N LEU A 405 10.18 -6.95 13.73
CA LEU A 405 9.49 -6.17 14.75
C LEU A 405 10.33 -5.82 15.98
N PHE A 406 11.38 -6.60 16.30
CA PHE A 406 12.30 -6.23 17.38
C PHE A 406 13.01 -4.90 17.10
N ASN A 407 13.27 -4.61 15.81
CA ASN A 407 13.94 -3.38 15.37
C ASN A 407 12.97 -2.26 14.99
N LEU A 408 11.65 -2.53 14.97
CA LEU A 408 10.64 -1.52 14.69
C LEU A 408 10.44 -0.63 15.93
N ARG A 409 10.54 0.69 15.76
CA ARG A 409 10.19 1.67 16.79
C ARG A 409 8.67 1.88 16.84
N GLU A 410 8.16 2.27 18.00
CA GLU A 410 6.76 2.68 18.11
C GLU A 410 6.57 4.06 17.49
N THR A 411 5.55 4.20 16.64
CA THR A 411 5.29 5.40 15.87
C THR A 411 3.87 5.95 16.04
N ALA A 412 3.09 5.33 16.94
CA ALA A 412 1.73 5.80 17.21
C ALA A 412 1.76 7.16 17.90
N ARG A 413 0.87 8.08 17.47
CA ARG A 413 0.68 9.42 18.02
C ARG A 413 1.89 10.35 17.91
N ARG A 414 2.92 9.95 17.16
CA ARG A 414 4.12 10.77 16.93
C ARG A 414 4.06 11.42 15.55
N PRO A 415 4.63 12.61 15.37
CA PRO A 415 4.82 13.19 14.06
C PRO A 415 5.60 12.26 13.15
N LEU A 416 5.40 12.36 11.84
CA LEU A 416 6.23 11.63 10.89
C LEU A 416 7.63 12.24 10.85
N PRO A 417 8.71 11.43 10.70
CA PRO A 417 10.06 11.96 10.61
C PRO A 417 10.19 13.04 9.54
N GLY A 418 10.69 14.22 9.90
CA GLY A 418 10.83 15.37 9.00
C GLY A 418 9.52 16.09 8.64
N SER A 419 8.41 15.82 9.32
CA SER A 419 7.14 16.54 9.13
C SER A 419 6.73 17.27 10.40
N MET A 420 6.08 18.41 10.26
CA MET A 420 5.48 19.10 11.39
C MET A 420 4.33 18.28 12.01
N PRO A 421 4.04 18.44 13.33
CA PRO A 421 2.91 17.79 13.97
C PRO A 421 1.60 18.13 13.26
N SER A 422 0.77 17.13 13.00
CA SER A 422 -0.56 17.28 12.39
C SER A 422 -1.65 17.06 13.43
N VAL A 423 -2.51 18.05 13.62
CA VAL A 423 -3.56 18.10 14.65
C VAL A 423 -4.95 18.15 14.04
N ALA A 424 -5.94 17.60 14.75
CA ALA A 424 -7.33 17.54 14.28
C ALA A 424 -8.19 18.72 14.74
N SER A 425 -7.81 19.43 15.84
CA SER A 425 -8.60 20.48 16.43
C SER A 425 -7.74 21.63 16.97
N ARG A 426 -8.37 22.80 17.14
CA ARG A 426 -7.72 23.96 17.76
C ARG A 426 -7.32 23.69 19.23
N GLU A 427 -8.04 22.83 19.91
CA GLU A 427 -7.74 22.44 21.29
C GLU A 427 -6.44 21.62 21.35
N GLU A 428 -6.21 20.73 20.37
CA GLU A 428 -4.95 20.00 20.24
C GLU A 428 -3.77 20.93 19.91
N VAL A 429 -3.98 22.02 19.16
CA VAL A 429 -2.93 23.04 18.92
C VAL A 429 -2.53 23.70 20.24
N VAL A 430 -3.53 24.11 21.06
CA VAL A 430 -3.27 24.75 22.35
C VAL A 430 -2.54 23.79 23.29
N GLU A 431 -2.98 22.53 23.36
CA GLU A 431 -2.33 21.48 24.16
C GLU A 431 -0.87 21.29 23.73
N LEU A 432 -0.59 21.22 22.41
CA LEU A 432 0.77 21.09 21.89
C LEU A 432 1.66 22.30 22.24
N VAL A 433 1.12 23.51 22.14
CA VAL A 433 1.86 24.73 22.47
C VAL A 433 2.13 24.84 23.97
N GLU A 434 1.15 24.49 24.83
CA GLU A 434 1.26 24.54 26.28
C GLU A 434 2.20 23.43 26.83
N THR A 435 2.23 22.27 26.21
CA THR A 435 2.99 21.09 26.66
C THR A 435 4.25 20.82 25.84
N GLN A 436 4.64 21.75 24.98
CA GLN A 436 5.70 21.61 23.99
C GLN A 436 7.05 21.17 24.60
N GLU A 437 7.39 21.61 25.82
CA GLU A 437 8.63 21.23 26.51
C GLU A 437 8.53 19.90 27.28
N GLU A 438 7.32 19.47 27.63
CA GLU A 438 7.08 18.27 28.45
C GLU A 438 6.45 17.11 27.65
N ASN A 439 6.06 17.36 26.40
CA ASN A 439 5.36 16.37 25.59
C ASN A 439 6.35 15.43 24.88
N PRO A 440 6.44 14.15 25.31
CA PRO A 440 7.34 13.20 24.67
C PRO A 440 6.98 12.91 23.21
N ASP A 441 5.73 13.20 22.78
CA ASP A 441 5.29 13.07 21.40
C ASP A 441 5.91 14.15 20.48
N LEU A 442 6.46 15.22 21.06
CA LEU A 442 7.16 16.30 20.39
C LEU A 442 8.67 16.25 20.59
N ASP A 443 9.21 15.19 21.19
CA ASP A 443 10.65 15.02 21.33
C ASP A 443 11.27 14.80 19.95
N VAL A 444 11.63 15.94 19.35
CA VAL A 444 12.32 15.98 18.05
C VAL A 444 13.69 15.29 18.11
N SER A 445 14.31 15.15 19.28
CA SER A 445 15.62 14.51 19.43
C SER A 445 15.58 13.02 19.03
N GLU A 446 14.49 12.29 19.34
CA GLU A 446 14.31 10.93 18.86
C GLU A 446 14.00 10.85 17.35
N ILE A 447 13.35 11.86 16.79
CA ILE A 447 13.06 11.93 15.35
C ILE A 447 14.38 12.11 14.56
N PHE A 448 15.27 12.98 15.06
CA PHE A 448 16.59 13.22 14.45
C PHE A 448 17.60 12.12 14.79
N ALA A 449 17.52 11.47 15.96
CA ALA A 449 18.36 10.30 16.27
C ALA A 449 18.10 9.09 15.35
N ALA A 450 16.99 9.08 14.61
CA ALA A 450 16.73 8.10 13.56
C ALA A 450 17.38 8.47 12.22
N ALA A 451 17.85 9.72 12.05
CA ALA A 451 18.61 10.12 10.87
C ALA A 451 19.99 9.44 10.86
N PRO A 452 20.51 9.03 9.70
CA PRO A 452 21.88 8.50 9.59
C PRO A 452 22.89 9.51 10.14
N ALA A 453 23.92 9.01 10.85
CA ALA A 453 24.89 9.85 11.56
C ALA A 453 25.59 10.92 10.67
N HIS A 454 25.69 10.67 9.36
CA HIS A 454 26.30 11.62 8.41
C HIS A 454 25.41 12.83 8.06
N LEU A 455 24.08 12.75 8.39
CA LEU A 455 23.17 13.89 8.23
C LEU A 455 23.07 14.74 9.52
N VAL A 456 23.49 14.17 10.67
CA VAL A 456 23.46 14.85 11.96
C VAL A 456 24.64 15.83 12.12
N ASP A 457 25.77 15.59 11.44
CA ASP A 457 26.98 16.41 11.53
C ASP A 457 26.89 17.76 10.76
N THR A 458 25.82 18.02 10.04
CA THR A 458 25.62 19.25 9.23
C THR A 458 24.52 20.17 9.71
N GLU A 459 23.73 19.76 10.74
CA GLU A 459 22.67 20.63 11.28
C GLU A 459 23.15 21.48 12.46
N PRO A 460 22.71 22.76 12.52
CA PRO A 460 23.02 23.60 13.67
C PRO A 460 22.42 22.96 14.94
N THR A 461 23.19 22.97 16.00
CA THR A 461 22.73 22.47 17.30
C THR A 461 21.45 23.21 17.69
N VAL A 462 20.56 22.58 18.48
CA VAL A 462 19.31 23.19 18.98
C VAL A 462 19.60 24.55 19.64
N ALA A 463 20.79 24.73 20.21
CA ALA A 463 21.27 25.99 20.77
C ALA A 463 21.53 27.06 19.70
N GLU A 464 22.07 26.67 18.53
CA GLU A 464 22.31 27.57 17.41
C GLU A 464 21.00 27.95 16.72
N ALA A 465 20.12 27.00 16.51
CA ALA A 465 18.76 27.27 15.98
C ALA A 465 17.92 28.16 16.92
N ARG A 466 18.04 27.99 18.25
CA ARG A 466 17.41 28.92 19.22
C ARG A 466 18.04 30.33 19.14
N ALA A 467 19.32 30.43 19.00
CA ALA A 467 19.99 31.73 18.88
C ALA A 467 19.54 32.46 17.58
N GLU A 468 19.39 31.76 16.49
CA GLU A 468 18.87 32.30 15.21
C GLU A 468 17.42 32.77 15.33
N VAL A 469 16.54 31.98 15.98
CA VAL A 469 15.15 32.37 16.24
C VAL A 469 15.09 33.59 17.17
N GLU A 470 15.92 33.68 18.20
CA GLU A 470 16.00 34.87 19.07
C GLU A 470 16.46 36.13 18.31
N VAL A 471 17.41 35.97 17.40
CA VAL A 471 17.89 37.06 16.53
C VAL A 471 16.80 37.50 15.57
N ALA A 472 16.07 36.55 14.95
CA ALA A 472 14.96 36.84 14.06
C ALA A 472 13.81 37.57 14.77
N LEU A 473 13.45 37.14 15.97
CA LEU A 473 12.43 37.78 16.81
C LEU A 473 12.84 39.20 17.24
N ALA A 474 14.11 39.40 17.59
CA ALA A 474 14.66 40.72 17.94
C ALA A 474 14.59 41.67 16.73
N ASN A 475 14.93 41.18 15.55
CA ASN A 475 14.85 41.96 14.29
C ASN A 475 13.38 42.33 13.95
N GLU A 476 12.43 41.43 14.16
CA GLU A 476 11.00 41.72 13.94
C GLU A 476 10.48 42.76 14.93
N GLU A 477 10.89 42.71 16.19
CA GLU A 477 10.52 43.71 17.19
C GLU A 477 11.09 45.09 16.87
N ASP A 478 12.32 45.15 16.36
CA ASP A 478 12.94 46.43 15.92
C ASP A 478 12.28 46.97 14.66
N ALA A 479 11.92 46.12 13.69
CA ALA A 479 11.15 46.53 12.52
C ALA A 479 9.77 47.08 12.90
N ARG A 480 9.07 46.45 13.83
CA ARG A 480 7.78 46.98 14.38
C ARG A 480 7.95 48.33 15.06
N LYS A 481 9.03 48.54 15.86
CA LYS A 481 9.32 49.83 16.49
C LYS A 481 9.63 50.92 15.46
N GLN A 482 10.32 50.58 14.36
CA GLN A 482 10.61 51.53 13.26
C GLN A 482 9.33 51.88 12.50
N LEU A 483 8.45 50.92 12.21
CA LEU A 483 7.16 51.16 11.59
C LEU A 483 6.29 52.09 12.44
N ALA A 484 6.17 51.82 13.74
CA ALA A 484 5.40 52.67 14.66
C ALA A 484 5.99 54.10 14.82
N ARG A 485 7.33 54.28 14.65
CA ARG A 485 7.94 55.61 14.58
C ARG A 485 7.62 56.34 13.28
N ALA A 486 7.64 55.64 12.15
CA ALA A 486 7.28 56.22 10.86
C ALA A 486 5.80 56.63 10.80
N GLU A 487 4.91 55.81 11.35
CA GLU A 487 3.47 56.19 11.42
C GLU A 487 3.21 57.40 12.32
N ARG A 488 3.98 57.57 13.40
CA ARG A 488 3.88 58.77 14.27
C ARG A 488 4.50 60.02 13.64
N ALA A 489 5.39 59.87 12.68
CA ALA A 489 6.03 60.99 11.99
C ALA A 489 5.19 61.50 10.77
N THR A 490 4.22 60.65 10.33
CA THR A 490 3.30 60.96 9.24
C THR A 490 1.90 61.41 9.70
N ALA A 491 1.62 61.35 11.00
CA ALA A 491 0.41 61.87 11.66
C ALA A 491 0.72 63.20 12.35
#